data_74a82a953b9e786d9ec17ce0b4441cc8
#
_entry.id   74a82a953b9e786d9ec17ce0b4441cc8
#
_cell.length_a   1.000
_cell.length_b   1.000
_cell.length_c   1.000
_cell.angle_alpha   90.00
_cell.angle_beta   90.00
_cell.angle_gamma   90.00
#
_symmetry.space_group_name_H-M   'P 1'
#
loop_
_entity.id
_entity.type
_entity.pdbx_description
1 polymer ?
#
loop_
_entity_poly.entity_id
_entity_poly.type
_entity_poly.pdbx_seq_one_letter_code
_entity_poly.pdbx_strand_id
1 'polypeptide(L)'
;LKWRGELYWHEWAKIGKVTVGAKSKDLLEDLHQLVKQCEEHSAFHSDIQGFIHLVFEISIDALDEFAQYKKKRGLIDYTDMETSVSALLRMESVRETLRNETDLLLVDEFQDTSPIQLDIFLQLSQLSKRSVWVGDPKQSMYGFRGAEPALMQAVINATGGVRPDNILKT
;
A
#
# COMPACT_ATOMS: atom_id res chain seq x y z
N LEU A 1 19.54 26.13 40.13
CA LEU A 1 19.56 26.17 38.67
C LEU A 1 18.18 26.63 38.20
N LYS A 2 18.03 27.91 37.79
CA LYS A 2 16.81 28.40 37.14
C LYS A 2 16.84 27.91 35.70
N TRP A 3 16.17 26.78 35.41
CA TRP A 3 15.96 26.33 34.07
C TRP A 3 14.90 27.25 33.41
N ARG A 4 15.26 27.90 32.28
CA ARG A 4 14.39 28.78 31.52
C ARG A 4 14.29 28.29 30.10
N GLY A 5 13.68 27.12 29.89
CA GLY A 5 13.41 26.60 28.56
C GLY A 5 12.28 25.58 28.62
N GLU A 6 11.48 25.55 27.58
CA GLU A 6 10.54 24.44 27.39
C GLU A 6 11.33 23.20 26.96
N LEU A 7 11.09 22.06 27.61
CA LEU A 7 11.61 20.79 27.17
C LEU A 7 10.87 20.40 25.87
N TYR A 8 11.61 20.02 24.86
CA TYR A 8 11.01 19.48 23.65
C TYR A 8 10.39 18.09 23.92
N TRP A 9 9.35 17.74 23.17
CA TRP A 9 8.65 16.45 23.34
C TRP A 9 9.58 15.24 23.22
N HIS A 10 10.62 15.29 22.38
CA HIS A 10 11.62 14.22 22.26
C HIS A 10 12.53 14.10 23.49
N GLU A 11 12.71 15.16 24.27
CA GLU A 11 13.41 15.13 25.55
C GLU A 11 12.53 14.49 26.61
N TRP A 12 11.22 14.76 26.61
CA TRP A 12 10.26 14.05 27.43
C TRP A 12 10.32 12.54 27.15
N ALA A 13 10.26 12.14 25.88
CA ALA A 13 10.36 10.74 25.47
C ALA A 13 11.66 10.05 25.94
N LYS A 14 12.79 10.78 25.95
CA LYS A 14 14.06 10.29 26.49
C LYS A 14 14.01 10.07 28.00
N ILE A 15 13.45 11.03 28.75
CA ILE A 15 13.30 10.92 30.20
C ILE A 15 12.42 9.71 30.56
N GLY A 16 11.33 9.48 29.81
CA GLY A 16 10.44 8.34 30.02
C GLY A 16 11.09 6.96 29.82
N LYS A 17 12.23 6.91 29.12
CA LYS A 17 13.01 5.68 28.90
C LYS A 17 14.10 5.45 29.95
N VAL A 18 14.33 6.40 30.87
CA VAL A 18 15.35 6.26 31.90
C VAL A 18 14.92 5.21 32.92
N THR A 19 15.72 4.16 33.06
CA THR A 19 15.54 3.15 34.10
C THR A 19 16.23 3.60 35.39
N VAL A 20 15.48 3.61 36.48
CA VAL A 20 16.00 3.99 37.80
C VAL A 20 16.01 2.79 38.73
N GLY A 21 16.95 2.79 39.67
CA GLY A 21 17.03 1.74 40.69
C GLY A 21 15.80 1.71 41.62
N ALA A 22 15.51 0.57 42.21
CA ALA A 22 14.29 0.34 43.01
C ALA A 22 14.08 1.38 44.14
N LYS A 23 15.14 1.92 44.72
CA LYS A 23 15.05 2.94 45.78
C LYS A 23 14.57 4.33 45.33
N SER A 24 14.67 4.63 44.04
CA SER A 24 14.31 5.94 43.50
C SER A 24 13.04 5.89 42.62
N LYS A 25 12.44 4.72 42.51
CA LYS A 25 11.29 4.50 41.63
C LYS A 25 10.09 5.35 42.05
N ASP A 26 9.76 5.36 43.31
CA ASP A 26 8.61 6.08 43.85
C ASP A 26 8.77 7.64 43.71
N LEU A 27 10.02 8.12 43.82
CA LEU A 27 10.31 9.56 43.67
C LEU A 27 10.15 10.09 42.23
N LEU A 28 10.24 9.18 41.26
CA LEU A 28 10.18 9.53 39.84
C LEU A 28 8.90 9.05 39.14
N GLU A 29 8.00 8.38 39.89
CA GLU A 29 6.77 7.85 39.31
C GLU A 29 5.91 8.93 38.68
N ASP A 30 5.69 10.05 39.38
CA ASP A 30 4.92 11.19 38.87
C ASP A 30 5.56 11.81 37.61
N LEU A 31 6.90 11.91 37.64
CA LEU A 31 7.64 12.39 36.47
C LEU A 31 7.53 11.42 35.29
N HIS A 32 7.65 10.12 35.54
CA HIS A 32 7.49 9.09 34.51
C HIS A 32 6.06 9.07 33.94
N GLN A 33 5.05 9.28 34.76
CA GLN A 33 3.67 9.39 34.28
C GLN A 33 3.48 10.63 33.39
N LEU A 34 4.02 11.78 33.79
CA LEU A 34 3.95 13.00 33.00
C LEU A 34 4.65 12.84 31.65
N VAL A 35 5.86 12.28 31.61
CA VAL A 35 6.64 12.14 30.36
C VAL A 35 6.14 11.03 29.45
N LYS A 36 5.32 10.09 29.94
CA LYS A 36 4.58 9.14 29.08
C LYS A 36 3.57 9.84 28.16
N GLN A 37 3.10 11.02 28.54
CA GLN A 37 2.19 11.86 27.78
C GLN A 37 2.91 12.77 26.79
N CYS A 38 4.09 12.40 26.30
CA CYS A 38 4.83 13.21 25.33
C CYS A 38 4.04 13.52 24.05
N GLU A 39 3.06 12.70 23.74
CA GLU A 39 2.12 12.91 22.63
C GLU A 39 1.15 14.09 22.86
N GLU A 40 0.94 14.49 24.10
CA GLU A 40 0.12 15.66 24.48
C GLU A 40 0.92 16.97 24.43
N HIS A 41 2.22 16.90 24.19
CA HIS A 41 3.05 18.09 24.06
C HIS A 41 2.61 18.93 22.87
N SER A 42 2.45 20.24 23.07
CA SER A 42 1.86 21.15 22.07
C SER A 42 2.57 21.13 20.70
N ALA A 43 3.88 20.93 20.68
CA ALA A 43 4.66 20.87 19.46
C ALA A 43 4.70 19.48 18.82
N PHE A 44 4.32 18.39 19.51
CA PHE A 44 4.45 17.01 19.02
C PHE A 44 3.72 16.80 17.69
N HIS A 45 2.43 17.12 17.66
CA HIS A 45 1.61 16.92 16.46
C HIS A 45 2.07 17.80 15.30
N SER A 46 2.46 19.04 15.59
CA SER A 46 2.97 19.96 14.56
C SER A 46 4.28 19.46 13.93
N ASP A 47 5.21 19.00 14.76
CA ASP A 47 6.50 18.47 14.30
C ASP A 47 6.34 17.18 13.50
N ILE A 48 5.48 16.26 13.98
CA ILE A 48 5.17 15.01 13.26
C ILE A 48 4.47 15.31 11.94
N GLN A 49 3.52 16.23 11.93
CA GLN A 49 2.84 16.64 10.69
C GLN A 49 3.84 17.24 9.70
N GLY A 50 4.73 18.15 10.16
CA GLY A 50 5.78 18.72 9.33
C GLY A 50 6.73 17.67 8.77
N PHE A 51 7.13 16.70 9.61
CA PHE A 51 7.97 15.58 9.17
C PHE A 51 7.29 14.73 8.09
N ILE A 52 6.03 14.35 8.31
CA ILE A 52 5.25 13.59 7.35
C ILE A 52 5.15 14.36 6.02
N HIS A 53 4.83 15.64 6.09
CA HIS A 53 4.70 16.51 4.90
C HIS A 53 5.99 16.55 4.10
N LEU A 54 7.12 16.78 4.78
CA LEU A 54 8.44 16.80 4.15
C LEU A 54 8.80 15.46 3.50
N VAL A 55 8.49 14.32 4.15
CA VAL A 55 8.74 13.00 3.57
C VAL A 55 7.92 12.80 2.30
N PHE A 56 6.65 13.22 2.29
CA PHE A 56 5.82 13.13 1.09
C PHE A 56 6.29 14.06 -0.03
N GLU A 57 6.69 15.30 0.28
CA GLU A 57 7.26 16.24 -0.71
C GLU A 57 8.50 15.64 -1.38
N ILE A 58 9.48 15.20 -0.59
CA ILE A 58 10.71 14.57 -1.11
C ILE A 58 10.38 13.34 -1.94
N SER A 59 9.40 12.54 -1.52
CA SER A 59 9.00 11.33 -2.25
C SER A 59 8.38 11.67 -3.61
N ILE A 60 7.53 12.69 -3.67
CA ILE A 60 6.91 13.16 -4.93
C ILE A 60 7.99 13.68 -5.87
N ASP A 61 8.87 14.54 -5.39
CA ASP A 61 9.98 15.09 -6.20
C ASP A 61 10.88 13.99 -6.74
N ALA A 62 11.22 12.99 -5.92
CA ALA A 62 12.03 11.85 -6.33
C ALA A 62 11.33 10.98 -7.40
N LEU A 63 10.01 10.78 -7.29
CA LEU A 63 9.22 10.06 -8.29
C LEU A 63 9.17 10.82 -9.62
N ASP A 64 8.99 12.13 -9.57
CA ASP A 64 8.96 12.98 -10.76
C ASP A 64 10.34 13.01 -11.46
N GLU A 65 11.42 13.15 -10.69
CA GLU A 65 12.78 13.10 -11.23
C GLU A 65 13.07 11.73 -11.85
N PHE A 66 12.65 10.65 -11.21
CA PHE A 66 12.80 9.29 -11.75
C PHE A 66 12.00 9.08 -13.03
N ALA A 67 10.78 9.60 -13.11
CA ALA A 67 9.95 9.55 -14.32
C ALA A 67 10.61 10.32 -15.48
N GLN A 68 11.16 11.50 -15.21
CA GLN A 68 11.90 12.29 -16.21
C GLN A 68 13.19 11.59 -16.65
N TYR A 69 13.91 10.96 -15.74
CA TYR A 69 15.11 10.18 -16.03
C TYR A 69 14.80 9.02 -16.97
N LYS A 70 13.74 8.24 -16.69
CA LYS A 70 13.27 7.16 -17.56
C LYS A 70 12.92 7.68 -18.95
N LYS A 71 12.09 8.73 -19.01
CA LYS A 71 11.66 9.34 -20.27
C LYS A 71 12.83 9.84 -21.14
N LYS A 72 13.81 10.51 -20.53
CA LYS A 72 14.98 11.04 -21.22
C LYS A 72 15.87 9.95 -21.83
N ARG A 73 15.85 8.76 -21.23
CA ARG A 73 16.68 7.61 -21.66
C ARG A 73 15.90 6.56 -22.46
N GLY A 74 14.60 6.75 -22.66
CA GLY A 74 13.77 5.75 -23.33
C GLY A 74 13.63 4.45 -22.53
N LEU A 75 13.69 4.54 -21.19
CA LEU A 75 13.54 3.41 -20.28
C LEU A 75 12.09 3.28 -19.86
N ILE A 76 11.62 2.05 -19.75
CA ILE A 76 10.34 1.68 -19.19
C ILE A 76 10.54 0.58 -18.15
N ASP A 77 9.81 0.65 -17.06
CA ASP A 77 9.75 -0.42 -16.07
C ASP A 77 8.41 -1.19 -16.14
N TYR A 78 8.22 -2.19 -15.28
CA TYR A 78 7.01 -3.01 -15.26
C TYR A 78 5.75 -2.18 -14.97
N THR A 79 5.84 -1.21 -14.06
CA THR A 79 4.72 -0.31 -13.74
C THR A 79 4.33 0.57 -14.93
N ASP A 80 5.31 1.07 -15.68
CA ASP A 80 5.06 1.82 -16.91
C ASP A 80 4.37 0.95 -17.97
N MET A 81 4.76 -0.32 -18.10
CA MET A 81 4.13 -1.26 -19.02
C MET A 81 2.68 -1.54 -18.62
N GLU A 82 2.43 -1.84 -17.35
CA GLU A 82 1.07 -2.09 -16.83
C GLU A 82 0.17 -0.86 -17.01
N THR A 83 0.68 0.34 -16.69
CA THR A 83 -0.04 1.60 -16.88
C THR A 83 -0.36 1.84 -18.36
N SER A 84 0.59 1.56 -19.24
CA SER A 84 0.40 1.72 -20.69
C SER A 84 -0.65 0.73 -21.20
N VAL A 85 -0.62 -0.53 -20.77
CA VAL A 85 -1.62 -1.53 -21.13
C VAL A 85 -3.02 -1.12 -20.64
N SER A 86 -3.15 -0.69 -19.39
CA SER A 86 -4.43 -0.21 -18.86
C SER A 86 -4.97 0.98 -19.68
N ALA A 87 -4.09 1.91 -20.11
CA ALA A 87 -4.48 3.02 -20.97
C ALA A 87 -4.91 2.57 -22.37
N LEU A 88 -4.19 1.64 -22.99
CA LEU A 88 -4.51 1.08 -24.31
C LEU A 88 -5.87 0.35 -24.31
N LEU A 89 -6.17 -0.39 -23.25
CA LEU A 89 -7.44 -1.10 -23.08
C LEU A 89 -8.66 -0.18 -22.96
N ARG A 90 -8.46 1.13 -22.79
CA ARG A 90 -9.53 2.15 -22.81
C ARG A 90 -9.79 2.72 -24.21
N MET A 91 -8.91 2.44 -25.18
CA MET A 91 -9.06 2.87 -26.56
C MET A 91 -10.03 1.94 -27.33
N GLU A 92 -11.08 2.50 -27.96
CA GLU A 92 -12.12 1.68 -28.59
C GLU A 92 -11.56 0.80 -29.73
N SER A 93 -10.62 1.29 -30.52
CA SER A 93 -9.98 0.47 -31.56
C SER A 93 -9.29 -0.77 -31.03
N VAL A 94 -8.61 -0.67 -29.87
CA VAL A 94 -7.98 -1.80 -29.20
C VAL A 94 -9.04 -2.75 -28.64
N ARG A 95 -10.08 -2.19 -28.05
CA ARG A 95 -11.21 -2.96 -27.49
C ARG A 95 -11.93 -3.75 -28.57
N GLU A 96 -12.20 -3.17 -29.74
CA GLU A 96 -12.81 -3.87 -30.87
C GLU A 96 -11.96 -5.03 -31.34
N THR A 97 -10.67 -4.83 -31.53
CA THR A 97 -9.74 -5.88 -31.94
C THR A 97 -9.76 -7.04 -30.93
N LEU A 98 -9.56 -6.73 -29.64
CA LEU A 98 -9.53 -7.74 -28.60
C LEU A 98 -10.86 -8.50 -28.44
N ARG A 99 -12.00 -7.80 -28.58
CA ARG A 99 -13.34 -8.43 -28.52
C ARG A 99 -13.53 -9.45 -29.63
N ASN A 100 -12.96 -9.21 -30.80
CA ASN A 100 -13.06 -10.11 -31.93
C ASN A 100 -12.07 -11.29 -31.87
N GLU A 101 -10.96 -11.12 -31.18
CA GLU A 101 -9.87 -12.10 -31.14
C GLU A 101 -9.81 -12.92 -29.84
N THR A 102 -10.49 -12.47 -28.77
CA THR A 102 -10.38 -13.11 -27.45
C THR A 102 -11.63 -13.89 -27.09
N ASP A 103 -11.56 -15.22 -27.22
CA ASP A 103 -12.67 -16.10 -26.85
C ASP A 103 -12.68 -16.45 -25.35
N LEU A 104 -11.50 -16.61 -24.75
CA LEU A 104 -11.34 -17.04 -23.37
C LEU A 104 -10.20 -16.30 -22.70
N LEU A 105 -10.45 -15.75 -21.53
CA LEU A 105 -9.44 -15.21 -20.61
C LEU A 105 -9.24 -16.22 -19.46
N LEU A 106 -8.01 -16.61 -19.22
CA LEU A 106 -7.61 -17.38 -18.05
C LEU A 106 -6.71 -16.52 -17.18
N VAL A 107 -7.10 -16.31 -15.94
CA VAL A 107 -6.29 -15.60 -14.93
C VAL A 107 -5.89 -16.63 -13.88
N ASP A 108 -4.61 -16.87 -13.76
CA ASP A 108 -4.03 -17.77 -12.76
C ASP A 108 -3.34 -16.98 -11.65
N GLU A 109 -3.16 -17.59 -10.48
CA GLU A 109 -2.55 -16.99 -9.28
C GLU A 109 -3.17 -15.62 -8.91
N PHE A 110 -4.48 -15.55 -9.07
CA PHE A 110 -5.23 -14.31 -8.88
C PHE A 110 -5.02 -13.66 -7.49
N GLN A 111 -4.69 -14.43 -6.46
CA GLN A 111 -4.42 -13.92 -5.11
C GLN A 111 -3.20 -13.00 -5.02
N ASP A 112 -2.27 -13.07 -6.00
CA ASP A 112 -1.06 -12.25 -6.03
C ASP A 112 -1.17 -11.02 -6.94
N THR A 113 -2.38 -10.70 -7.38
CA THR A 113 -2.67 -9.62 -8.33
C THR A 113 -2.60 -8.25 -7.65
N SER A 114 -1.86 -7.32 -8.23
CA SER A 114 -1.83 -5.91 -7.83
C SER A 114 -3.10 -5.17 -8.30
N PRO A 115 -3.44 -3.99 -7.72
CA PRO A 115 -4.60 -3.22 -8.14
C PRO A 115 -4.62 -2.86 -9.63
N ILE A 116 -3.46 -2.53 -10.22
CA ILE A 116 -3.37 -2.20 -11.65
C ILE A 116 -3.54 -3.43 -12.54
N GLN A 117 -2.97 -4.57 -12.13
CA GLN A 117 -3.17 -5.84 -12.82
C GLN A 117 -4.64 -6.27 -12.77
N LEU A 118 -5.30 -6.07 -11.62
CA LEU A 118 -6.73 -6.33 -11.49
C LEU A 118 -7.55 -5.46 -12.44
N ASP A 119 -7.25 -4.17 -12.55
CA ASP A 119 -7.91 -3.28 -13.52
C ASP A 119 -7.75 -3.80 -14.96
N ILE A 120 -6.53 -4.21 -15.35
CA ILE A 120 -6.25 -4.81 -16.65
C ILE A 120 -7.08 -6.09 -16.87
N PHE A 121 -7.07 -7.01 -15.91
CA PHE A 121 -7.81 -8.28 -16.04
C PHE A 121 -9.32 -8.06 -16.09
N LEU A 122 -9.87 -7.12 -15.32
CA LEU A 122 -11.29 -6.78 -15.39
C LEU A 122 -11.67 -6.19 -16.74
N GLN A 123 -10.84 -5.30 -17.31
CA GLN A 123 -11.05 -4.77 -18.65
C GLN A 123 -11.00 -5.87 -19.72
N LEU A 124 -10.02 -6.76 -19.65
CA LEU A 124 -9.92 -7.92 -20.56
C LEU A 124 -11.08 -8.90 -20.42
N SER A 125 -11.56 -9.14 -19.20
CA SER A 125 -12.71 -10.03 -18.97
C SER A 125 -14.01 -9.50 -19.58
N GLN A 126 -14.17 -8.18 -19.68
CA GLN A 126 -15.30 -7.55 -20.36
C GLN A 126 -15.21 -7.67 -21.88
N LEU A 127 -14.04 -7.89 -22.44
CA LEU A 127 -13.80 -8.03 -23.88
C LEU A 127 -13.82 -9.49 -24.34
N SER A 128 -13.53 -10.43 -23.45
CA SER A 128 -13.55 -11.87 -23.74
C SER A 128 -14.97 -12.44 -23.66
N LYS A 129 -15.26 -13.48 -24.46
CA LYS A 129 -16.55 -14.20 -24.39
C LYS A 129 -16.73 -14.96 -23.08
N ARG A 130 -15.65 -15.42 -22.49
CA ARG A 130 -15.61 -16.13 -21.20
C ARG A 130 -14.36 -15.73 -20.44
N SER A 131 -14.45 -15.72 -19.10
CA SER A 131 -13.28 -15.59 -18.24
C SER A 131 -13.31 -16.63 -17.12
N VAL A 132 -12.15 -17.18 -16.81
CA VAL A 132 -11.93 -18.13 -15.70
C VAL A 132 -10.81 -17.58 -14.86
N TRP A 133 -11.04 -17.52 -13.56
CA TRP A 133 -10.13 -16.96 -12.58
C TRP A 133 -9.80 -18.03 -11.55
N VAL A 134 -8.52 -18.35 -11.41
CA VAL A 134 -8.01 -19.37 -10.51
C VAL A 134 -7.09 -18.73 -9.49
N GLY A 135 -7.25 -19.11 -8.23
CA GLY A 135 -6.40 -18.62 -7.15
C GLY A 135 -6.71 -19.31 -5.84
N ASP A 136 -5.73 -19.34 -4.94
CA ASP A 136 -5.86 -19.87 -3.59
C ASP A 136 -5.63 -18.74 -2.56
N PRO A 137 -6.67 -18.25 -1.86
CA PRO A 137 -6.52 -17.22 -0.84
C PRO A 137 -5.53 -17.57 0.27
N LYS A 138 -5.28 -18.86 0.51
CA LYS A 138 -4.34 -19.32 1.54
C LYS A 138 -2.88 -19.18 1.12
N GLN A 139 -2.63 -19.09 -0.19
CA GLN A 139 -1.30 -18.93 -0.75
C GLN A 139 -0.92 -17.46 -0.98
N SER A 140 -1.84 -16.53 -0.76
CA SER A 140 -1.57 -15.10 -0.89
C SER A 140 -0.42 -14.69 0.02
N MET A 141 0.68 -14.27 -0.58
CA MET A 141 1.83 -13.69 0.13
C MET A 141 1.62 -12.19 0.27
N TYR A 142 1.01 -11.78 1.37
CA TYR A 142 0.65 -10.40 1.67
C TYR A 142 1.75 -9.40 1.32
N GLY A 143 1.45 -8.47 0.44
CA GLY A 143 2.26 -7.26 0.19
C GLY A 143 3.54 -7.45 -0.62
N PHE A 144 3.98 -8.66 -0.93
CA PHE A 144 5.26 -8.90 -1.62
C PHE A 144 5.32 -8.31 -3.05
N ARG A 145 4.18 -8.21 -3.72
CA ARG A 145 4.05 -7.62 -5.08
C ARG A 145 2.98 -6.54 -5.17
N GLY A 146 2.66 -5.90 -4.04
CA GLY A 146 1.54 -4.94 -3.99
C GLY A 146 0.17 -5.60 -4.08
N ALA A 147 0.08 -6.92 -3.84
CA ALA A 147 -1.18 -7.63 -3.76
C ALA A 147 -2.03 -7.11 -2.59
N GLU A 148 -3.33 -6.93 -2.85
CA GLU A 148 -4.30 -6.44 -1.87
C GLU A 148 -5.37 -7.52 -1.63
N PRO A 149 -5.32 -8.25 -0.51
CA PRO A 149 -6.26 -9.35 -0.23
C PRO A 149 -7.74 -8.92 -0.22
N ALA A 150 -7.99 -7.66 0.15
CA ALA A 150 -9.34 -7.12 0.13
C ALA A 150 -9.92 -7.05 -1.29
N LEU A 151 -9.08 -6.82 -2.30
CA LEU A 151 -9.52 -6.83 -3.71
C LEU A 151 -9.92 -8.22 -4.16
N MET A 152 -9.14 -9.25 -3.80
CA MET A 152 -9.49 -10.62 -4.09
C MET A 152 -10.85 -10.98 -3.51
N GLN A 153 -11.07 -10.67 -2.24
CA GLN A 153 -12.35 -10.96 -1.59
C GLN A 153 -13.51 -10.20 -2.23
N ALA A 154 -13.28 -8.95 -2.65
CA ALA A 154 -14.29 -8.15 -3.34
C ALA A 154 -14.68 -8.78 -4.69
N VAL A 155 -13.71 -9.27 -5.47
CA VAL A 155 -13.99 -9.94 -6.74
C VAL A 155 -14.73 -11.26 -6.53
N ILE A 156 -14.32 -12.07 -5.56
CA ILE A 156 -15.01 -13.32 -5.21
C ILE A 156 -16.48 -13.02 -4.85
N ASN A 157 -16.73 -12.01 -4.04
CA ASN A 157 -18.08 -11.61 -3.64
C ASN A 157 -18.90 -11.12 -4.85
N ALA A 158 -18.30 -10.32 -5.73
CA ALA A 158 -18.95 -9.78 -6.93
C ALA A 158 -19.29 -10.89 -7.95
N THR A 159 -18.52 -11.98 -7.99
CA THR A 159 -18.77 -13.14 -8.87
C THR A 159 -19.72 -14.17 -8.28
N GLY A 160 -20.34 -13.89 -7.15
CA GLY A 160 -21.34 -14.76 -6.50
C GLY A 160 -20.78 -15.72 -5.46
N GLY A 161 -19.56 -15.46 -4.99
CA GLY A 161 -18.89 -16.24 -3.93
C GLY A 161 -18.27 -17.54 -4.42
N VAL A 162 -17.61 -18.23 -3.49
CA VAL A 162 -17.03 -19.56 -3.75
C VAL A 162 -18.13 -20.62 -3.69
N ARG A 163 -18.35 -21.35 -4.79
CA ARG A 163 -19.30 -22.47 -4.84
C ARG A 163 -18.56 -23.79 -4.72
N PRO A 164 -19.18 -24.82 -4.12
CA PRO A 164 -18.53 -26.14 -3.97
C PRO A 164 -18.03 -26.76 -5.30
N ASP A 165 -18.71 -26.46 -6.39
CA ASP A 165 -18.42 -26.95 -7.74
C ASP A 165 -17.21 -26.22 -8.38
N ASN A 166 -16.85 -25.07 -7.84
CA ASN A 166 -15.71 -24.24 -8.30
C ASN A 166 -14.44 -24.48 -7.48
N ILE A 167 -14.49 -25.39 -6.51
CA ILE A 167 -13.32 -25.74 -5.69
C ILE A 167 -12.58 -26.88 -6.37
N LEU A 168 -11.36 -26.60 -6.83
CA LEU A 168 -10.44 -27.63 -7.30
C LEU A 168 -10.00 -28.48 -6.09
N LYS A 169 -10.26 -29.76 -6.15
CA LYS A 169 -9.79 -30.75 -5.16
C LYS A 169 -8.48 -31.32 -5.68
N THR A 170 -7.39 -31.00 -5.00
CA THR A 170 -6.09 -31.65 -5.18
C THR A 170 -6.05 -32.96 -4.41
#